data_112578b9b583026ba67583617dba9cb7
#
_entry.id   112578b9b583026ba67583617dba9cb7
#
_cell.length_a   1.000
_cell.length_b   1.000
_cell.length_c   1.000
_cell.angle_alpha   90.00
_cell.angle_beta   90.00
_cell.angle_gamma   90.00
#
_symmetry.space_group_name_H-M   'P 1'
#
loop_
_entity.id
_entity.type
_entity.pdbx_description
1 polymer ?
#
loop_
_entity_poly.entity_id
_entity_poly.type
_entity_poly.pdbx_seq_one_letter_code
_entity_poly.pdbx_strand_id
1 'polypeptide(L)'
;AIYIESPGTYTFEIVDIKKVIEICKKNNLKSLIDNTWATAIYFNPFDFGVDIVIEAITKYISGHSDIMMGVVLGNNEDLIALQRWSKNTGNYVSPDDIYMSLRGLRTLPLRLKKSSQNSLEIAKFLETKKIIKTVFHPALEQHPDHELWKRDFKGASGLFAIEFHDNVYEEAIDIIADNCKIFGIGSSWGGYSSLLSTMNVSENRNLKSSYVPTGNYLRTVSYTHLRAHETRT
;
A
#
# COMPACT_ATOMS: atom_id res chain seq x y z
N ALA A 1 0.26 -22.62 -5.86
CA ALA A 1 0.79 -21.25 -5.92
C ALA A 1 0.77 -20.61 -4.54
N ILE A 2 1.63 -19.62 -4.32
CA ILE A 2 1.60 -18.74 -3.15
C ILE A 2 1.35 -17.31 -3.63
N TYR A 3 0.33 -16.67 -3.06
CA TYR A 3 0.01 -15.26 -3.30
C TYR A 3 0.49 -14.43 -2.10
N ILE A 4 1.23 -13.36 -2.38
CA ILE A 4 1.91 -12.53 -1.39
C ILE A 4 1.39 -11.10 -1.53
N GLU A 5 1.17 -10.42 -0.41
CA GLU A 5 1.04 -8.97 -0.32
C GLU A 5 2.10 -8.46 0.64
N SER A 6 2.98 -7.56 0.20
CA SER A 6 4.04 -6.99 1.05
C SER A 6 4.36 -5.55 0.63
N PRO A 7 4.21 -4.58 1.56
CA PRO A 7 3.70 -4.74 2.94
C PRO A 7 2.26 -5.26 2.99
N GLY A 8 1.94 -5.94 4.08
CA GLY A 8 0.59 -6.48 4.30
C GLY A 8 -0.45 -5.38 4.51
N THR A 9 -1.72 -5.70 4.17
CA THR A 9 -2.85 -4.79 4.36
C THR A 9 -3.00 -4.44 5.85
N TYR A 10 -3.17 -3.17 6.15
CA TYR A 10 -3.46 -2.53 7.43
C TYR A 10 -2.30 -2.44 8.44
N THR A 11 -1.54 -3.47 8.65
CA THR A 11 -0.47 -3.52 9.66
C THR A 11 0.93 -3.40 9.06
N PHE A 12 1.01 -3.41 7.73
CA PHE A 12 2.22 -3.14 6.95
C PHE A 12 3.41 -4.07 7.27
N GLU A 13 3.16 -5.32 7.67
CA GLU A 13 4.20 -6.32 7.84
C GLU A 13 4.95 -6.55 6.53
N ILE A 14 6.25 -6.71 6.62
CA ILE A 14 7.10 -7.04 5.47
C ILE A 14 7.36 -8.55 5.45
N VAL A 15 6.98 -9.18 4.37
CA VAL A 15 7.26 -10.59 4.13
C VAL A 15 8.72 -10.76 3.70
N ASP A 16 9.43 -11.74 4.25
CA ASP A 16 10.75 -12.12 3.74
C ASP A 16 10.61 -12.85 2.40
N ILE A 17 10.57 -12.07 1.33
CA ILE A 17 10.32 -12.55 -0.04
C ILE A 17 11.35 -13.62 -0.44
N LYS A 18 12.62 -13.47 -0.04
CA LYS A 18 13.67 -14.44 -0.37
C LYS A 18 13.33 -15.82 0.16
N LYS A 19 12.93 -15.91 1.44
CA LYS A 19 12.53 -17.17 2.06
C LYS A 19 11.29 -17.76 1.41
N VAL A 20 10.29 -16.94 1.07
CA VAL A 20 9.08 -17.44 0.39
C VAL A 20 9.42 -18.00 -0.98
N ILE A 21 10.28 -17.33 -1.75
CA ILE A 21 10.70 -17.82 -3.07
C ILE A 21 11.51 -19.12 -2.95
N GLU A 22 12.36 -19.28 -1.95
CA GLU A 22 13.05 -20.55 -1.67
C GLU A 22 12.05 -21.68 -1.41
N ILE A 23 10.99 -21.43 -0.63
CA ILE A 23 9.91 -22.39 -0.38
C ILE A 23 9.16 -22.71 -1.68
N CYS A 24 8.84 -21.72 -2.49
CA CYS A 24 8.18 -21.92 -3.78
C CYS A 24 9.02 -22.82 -4.70
N LYS A 25 10.29 -22.52 -4.86
CA LYS A 25 11.21 -23.34 -5.68
C LYS A 25 11.33 -24.77 -5.18
N LYS A 26 11.51 -24.96 -3.87
CA LYS A 26 11.62 -26.30 -3.26
C LYS A 26 10.38 -27.17 -3.48
N ASN A 27 9.20 -26.55 -3.54
CA ASN A 27 7.93 -27.26 -3.65
C ASN A 27 7.29 -27.15 -5.04
N ASN A 28 8.02 -26.65 -6.05
CA ASN A 28 7.53 -26.42 -7.42
C ASN A 28 6.21 -25.62 -7.44
N LEU A 29 6.15 -24.53 -6.67
CA LEU A 29 5.01 -23.63 -6.58
C LEU A 29 5.28 -22.34 -7.34
N LYS A 30 4.26 -21.82 -8.01
CA LYS A 30 4.28 -20.47 -8.58
C LYS A 30 4.11 -19.44 -7.47
N SER A 31 4.88 -18.37 -7.56
CA SER A 31 4.84 -17.22 -6.67
C SER A 31 4.17 -16.03 -7.36
N LEU A 32 3.19 -15.43 -6.68
CA LEU A 32 2.49 -14.24 -7.14
C LEU A 32 2.60 -13.17 -6.05
N ILE A 33 2.79 -11.91 -6.44
CA ILE A 33 2.82 -10.80 -5.47
C ILE A 33 1.96 -9.63 -5.95
N ASP A 34 1.18 -9.07 -5.05
CA ASP A 34 0.62 -7.73 -5.19
C ASP A 34 1.69 -6.70 -4.81
N ASN A 35 2.15 -5.93 -5.79
CA ASN A 35 3.19 -4.91 -5.63
C ASN A 35 2.61 -3.48 -5.69
N THR A 36 1.31 -3.34 -5.51
CA THR A 36 0.62 -2.05 -5.67
C THR A 36 1.14 -0.98 -4.71
N TRP A 37 1.49 -1.35 -3.46
CA TRP A 37 1.96 -0.39 -2.46
C TRP A 37 3.30 0.25 -2.83
N ALA A 38 4.27 -0.54 -3.28
CA ALA A 38 5.63 -0.09 -3.58
C ALA A 38 5.79 0.37 -5.03
N THR A 39 5.00 -0.20 -5.93
CA THR A 39 5.20 -0.15 -7.38
C THR A 39 6.60 -0.63 -7.79
N ALA A 40 6.85 -0.83 -9.07
CA ALA A 40 8.17 -1.19 -9.57
C ALA A 40 9.27 -0.15 -9.26
N ILE A 41 8.90 1.06 -8.79
CA ILE A 41 9.87 2.11 -8.44
C ILE A 41 10.57 1.80 -7.13
N TYR A 42 9.84 1.35 -6.10
CA TYR A 42 10.42 1.08 -4.80
C TYR A 42 10.69 -0.38 -4.51
N PHE A 43 10.07 -1.30 -5.25
CA PHE A 43 10.33 -2.71 -5.14
C PHE A 43 10.15 -3.41 -6.49
N ASN A 44 11.18 -4.13 -6.96
CA ASN A 44 11.10 -4.95 -8.16
C ASN A 44 11.08 -6.44 -7.78
N PRO A 45 9.90 -7.09 -7.71
CA PRO A 45 9.80 -8.48 -7.29
C PRO A 45 10.56 -9.49 -8.18
N PHE A 46 10.76 -9.16 -9.46
CA PHE A 46 11.50 -10.04 -10.37
C PHE A 46 12.97 -10.20 -9.99
N ASP A 47 13.58 -9.20 -9.33
CA ASP A 47 14.95 -9.29 -8.82
C ASP A 47 15.09 -10.37 -7.72
N PHE A 48 13.98 -10.77 -7.12
CA PHE A 48 13.88 -11.80 -6.09
C PHE A 48 13.46 -13.17 -6.65
N GLY A 49 13.09 -13.23 -7.94
CA GLY A 49 12.66 -14.44 -8.61
C GLY A 49 11.18 -14.77 -8.45
N VAL A 50 10.34 -13.77 -8.19
CA VAL A 50 8.88 -13.88 -8.23
C VAL A 50 8.43 -14.17 -9.67
N ASP A 51 7.47 -15.10 -9.85
CA ASP A 51 7.01 -15.48 -11.19
C ASP A 51 6.02 -14.47 -11.78
N ILE A 52 5.08 -13.97 -10.97
CA ILE A 52 3.99 -13.10 -11.41
C ILE A 52 3.87 -11.91 -10.46
N VAL A 53 3.82 -10.71 -11.03
CA VAL A 53 3.59 -9.46 -10.30
C VAL A 53 2.25 -8.88 -10.71
N ILE A 54 1.47 -8.46 -9.73
CA ILE A 54 0.16 -7.84 -9.90
C ILE A 54 0.23 -6.43 -9.33
N GLU A 55 -0.29 -5.46 -10.06
CA GLU A 55 -0.41 -4.08 -9.56
C GLU A 55 -1.80 -3.52 -9.91
N ALA A 56 -2.45 -2.93 -8.92
CA ALA A 56 -3.68 -2.16 -9.14
C ALA A 56 -3.31 -0.80 -9.75
N ILE A 57 -3.45 -0.68 -11.06
CA ILE A 57 -3.24 0.59 -11.79
C ILE A 57 -4.15 1.69 -11.22
N THR A 58 -5.33 1.33 -10.74
CA THR A 58 -6.29 2.17 -9.99
C THR A 58 -5.62 3.06 -8.93
N LYS A 59 -4.50 2.62 -8.36
CA LYS A 59 -3.80 3.30 -7.26
C LYS A 59 -2.74 4.29 -7.79
N TYR A 60 -1.48 4.07 -7.45
CA TYR A 60 -0.40 5.02 -7.77
C TYR A 60 -0.12 5.19 -9.27
N ILE A 61 -0.32 4.15 -10.09
CA ILE A 61 0.00 4.22 -11.52
C ILE A 61 -0.90 5.25 -12.20
N SER A 62 -2.22 5.15 -12.07
CA SER A 62 -3.14 6.19 -12.57
C SER A 62 -3.03 7.47 -11.76
N GLY A 63 -3.13 7.35 -10.43
CA GLY A 63 -2.92 8.41 -9.47
C GLY A 63 -3.98 9.52 -9.45
N HIS A 64 -5.11 9.34 -10.13
CA HIS A 64 -6.13 10.40 -10.31
C HIS A 64 -7.53 9.99 -9.84
N SER A 65 -7.70 8.78 -9.28
CA SER A 65 -8.98 8.26 -8.73
C SER A 65 -10.12 8.22 -9.76
N ASP A 66 -9.81 8.03 -11.03
CA ASP A 66 -10.73 8.15 -12.17
C ASP A 66 -10.82 6.87 -13.00
N ILE A 67 -10.00 5.85 -12.73
CA ILE A 67 -10.03 4.56 -13.42
C ILE A 67 -9.94 3.39 -12.44
N MET A 68 -10.50 2.25 -12.85
CA MET A 68 -10.41 0.98 -12.14
C MET A 68 -9.79 -0.07 -13.06
N MET A 69 -8.52 -0.39 -12.86
CA MET A 69 -7.76 -1.29 -13.71
C MET A 69 -6.64 -1.96 -12.93
N GLY A 70 -6.27 -3.16 -13.34
CA GLY A 70 -5.09 -3.88 -12.87
C GLY A 70 -4.17 -4.28 -14.01
N VAL A 71 -2.94 -4.61 -13.67
CA VAL A 71 -1.97 -5.19 -14.59
C VAL A 71 -1.34 -6.43 -13.97
N VAL A 72 -1.11 -7.43 -14.82
CA VAL A 72 -0.37 -8.64 -14.48
C VAL A 72 0.89 -8.68 -15.33
N LEU A 73 2.02 -8.83 -14.68
CA LEU A 73 3.35 -8.89 -15.28
C LEU A 73 3.95 -10.27 -14.99
N GLY A 74 4.65 -10.85 -15.95
CA GLY A 74 5.25 -12.16 -15.82
C GLY A 74 6.04 -12.55 -17.06
N ASN A 75 6.53 -13.79 -17.10
CA ASN A 75 7.15 -14.32 -18.32
C ASN A 75 6.10 -14.67 -19.41
N ASN A 76 6.57 -14.94 -20.63
CA ASN A 76 5.69 -15.20 -21.76
C ASN A 76 4.78 -16.43 -21.56
N GLU A 77 5.26 -17.49 -20.92
CA GLU A 77 4.49 -18.73 -20.75
C GLU A 77 3.29 -18.50 -19.83
N ASP A 78 3.51 -17.86 -18.68
CA ASP A 78 2.46 -17.53 -17.72
C ASP A 78 1.45 -16.54 -18.32
N LEU A 79 1.92 -15.53 -19.06
CA LEU A 79 1.07 -14.51 -19.67
C LEU A 79 0.22 -15.04 -20.83
N ILE A 80 0.69 -16.00 -21.63
CA ILE A 80 -0.11 -16.61 -22.72
C ILE A 80 -1.39 -17.24 -22.18
N ALA A 81 -1.30 -18.00 -21.09
CA ALA A 81 -2.46 -18.63 -20.47
C ALA A 81 -3.46 -17.57 -19.95
N LEU A 82 -2.97 -16.53 -19.28
CA LEU A 82 -3.79 -15.43 -18.77
C LEU A 82 -4.45 -14.62 -19.89
N GLN A 83 -3.72 -14.32 -20.98
CA GLN A 83 -4.28 -13.63 -22.14
C GLN A 83 -5.39 -14.44 -22.81
N ARG A 84 -5.20 -15.75 -22.95
CA ARG A 84 -6.24 -16.65 -23.50
C ARG A 84 -7.47 -16.65 -22.62
N TRP A 85 -7.29 -16.74 -21.31
CA TRP A 85 -8.39 -16.68 -20.36
C TRP A 85 -9.14 -15.34 -20.46
N SER A 86 -8.42 -14.23 -20.45
CA SER A 86 -8.97 -12.87 -20.56
C SER A 86 -9.84 -12.71 -21.83
N LYS A 87 -9.30 -13.17 -22.99
CA LYS A 87 -10.04 -13.16 -24.25
C LYS A 87 -11.32 -14.00 -24.18
N ASN A 88 -11.25 -15.19 -23.61
CA ASN A 88 -12.40 -16.12 -23.56
C ASN A 88 -13.49 -15.66 -22.58
N THR A 89 -13.13 -14.91 -21.55
CA THR A 89 -14.06 -14.41 -20.53
C THR A 89 -14.54 -12.98 -20.77
N GLY A 90 -14.02 -12.32 -21.82
CA GLY A 90 -14.40 -10.94 -22.13
C GLY A 90 -13.85 -9.90 -21.16
N ASN A 91 -12.78 -10.21 -20.43
CA ASN A 91 -12.12 -9.25 -19.53
C ASN A 91 -11.26 -8.27 -20.34
N TYR A 92 -11.90 -7.22 -20.81
CA TYR A 92 -11.26 -6.15 -21.55
C TYR A 92 -11.22 -4.85 -20.76
N VAL A 93 -10.22 -4.06 -21.04
CA VAL A 93 -10.08 -2.68 -20.52
C VAL A 93 -10.35 -1.72 -21.67
N SER A 94 -11.01 -0.60 -21.37
CA SER A 94 -11.27 0.41 -22.39
C SER A 94 -9.97 1.07 -22.88
N PRO A 95 -9.87 1.43 -24.15
CA PRO A 95 -8.73 2.19 -24.67
C PRO A 95 -8.50 3.51 -23.94
N ASP A 96 -9.57 4.17 -23.51
CA ASP A 96 -9.51 5.42 -22.76
C ASP A 96 -8.86 5.24 -21.39
N ASP A 97 -9.22 4.17 -20.66
CA ASP A 97 -8.58 3.84 -19.38
C ASP A 97 -7.10 3.52 -19.54
N ILE A 98 -6.73 2.82 -20.62
CA ILE A 98 -5.33 2.55 -20.95
C ILE A 98 -4.59 3.86 -21.21
N TYR A 99 -5.17 4.77 -21.97
CA TYR A 99 -4.59 6.07 -22.27
C TYR A 99 -4.37 6.91 -21.00
N MET A 100 -5.39 6.98 -20.12
CA MET A 100 -5.29 7.69 -18.84
C MET A 100 -4.23 7.06 -17.93
N SER A 101 -4.14 5.73 -17.91
CA SER A 101 -3.10 5.00 -17.16
C SER A 101 -1.68 5.37 -17.64
N LEU A 102 -1.47 5.43 -18.95
CA LEU A 102 -0.18 5.83 -19.54
C LEU A 102 0.18 7.28 -19.20
N ARG A 103 -0.81 8.18 -19.11
CA ARG A 103 -0.59 9.56 -18.65
C ARG A 103 -0.17 9.57 -17.18
N GLY A 104 -0.86 8.83 -16.33
CA GLY A 104 -0.53 8.68 -14.91
C GLY A 104 0.87 8.13 -14.70
N LEU A 105 1.25 7.10 -15.45
CA LEU A 105 2.56 6.46 -15.37
C LEU A 105 3.72 7.46 -15.58
N ARG A 106 3.57 8.44 -16.48
CA ARG A 106 4.59 9.45 -16.75
C ARG A 106 4.93 10.32 -15.55
N THR A 107 3.99 10.52 -14.64
CA THR A 107 4.17 11.34 -13.43
C THR A 107 4.33 10.51 -12.16
N LEU A 108 4.23 9.18 -12.25
CA LEU A 108 4.31 8.26 -11.12
C LEU A 108 5.53 8.51 -10.22
N PRO A 109 6.78 8.64 -10.73
CA PRO A 109 7.94 8.82 -9.86
C PRO A 109 7.86 10.09 -9.01
N LEU A 110 7.37 11.18 -9.58
CA LEU A 110 7.22 12.47 -8.88
C LEU A 110 6.16 12.40 -7.79
N ARG A 111 4.99 11.84 -8.12
CA ARG A 111 3.86 11.70 -7.20
C ARG A 111 4.17 10.74 -6.06
N LEU A 112 4.75 9.59 -6.38
CA LEU A 112 5.11 8.58 -5.38
C LEU A 112 6.18 9.11 -4.43
N LYS A 113 7.23 9.77 -4.94
CA LYS A 113 8.27 10.40 -4.12
C LYS A 113 7.69 11.43 -3.17
N LYS A 114 6.80 12.30 -3.65
CA LYS A 114 6.20 13.33 -2.79
C LYS A 114 5.28 12.73 -1.75
N SER A 115 4.45 11.76 -2.13
CA SER A 115 3.58 11.01 -1.21
C SER A 115 4.39 10.30 -0.11
N SER A 116 5.48 9.65 -0.50
CA SER A 116 6.43 9.01 0.42
C SER A 116 7.04 9.99 1.44
N GLN A 117 7.54 11.12 0.98
CA GLN A 117 8.10 12.15 1.86
C GLN A 117 7.08 12.66 2.87
N ASN A 118 5.88 12.98 2.40
CA ASN A 118 4.81 13.48 3.26
C ASN A 118 4.36 12.43 4.29
N SER A 119 4.20 11.16 3.88
CA SER A 119 3.79 10.10 4.79
C SER A 119 4.82 9.88 5.90
N LEU A 120 6.11 9.88 5.57
CA LEU A 120 7.17 9.71 6.56
C LEU A 120 7.25 10.90 7.53
N GLU A 121 7.04 12.12 7.05
CA GLU A 121 6.99 13.33 7.88
C GLU A 121 5.82 13.26 8.87
N ILE A 122 4.63 12.90 8.38
CA ILE A 122 3.44 12.72 9.23
C ILE A 122 3.64 11.56 10.21
N ALA A 123 4.17 10.44 9.76
CA ALA A 123 4.42 9.28 10.63
C ALA A 123 5.33 9.64 11.79
N LYS A 124 6.46 10.32 11.53
CA LYS A 124 7.37 10.82 12.57
C LYS A 124 6.69 11.82 13.52
N PHE A 125 5.83 12.70 13.01
CA PHE A 125 5.06 13.61 13.86
C PHE A 125 4.08 12.84 14.76
N LEU A 126 3.42 11.82 14.25
CA LEU A 126 2.47 11.01 15.00
C LEU A 126 3.14 10.17 16.10
N GLU A 127 4.36 9.69 15.89
CA GLU A 127 5.15 9.00 16.93
C GLU A 127 5.36 9.87 18.19
N THR A 128 5.33 11.19 18.05
CA THR A 128 5.48 12.12 19.19
C THR A 128 4.19 12.29 20.01
N LYS A 129 3.06 11.74 19.57
CA LYS A 129 1.76 11.99 20.18
C LYS A 129 1.45 10.94 21.25
N LYS A 130 1.16 11.39 22.48
CA LYS A 130 0.87 10.52 23.62
C LYS A 130 -0.35 9.60 23.46
N ILE A 131 -1.27 9.94 22.56
CA ILE A 131 -2.46 9.12 22.29
C ILE A 131 -2.19 7.97 21.30
N ILE A 132 -1.06 8.03 20.58
CA ILE A 132 -0.67 7.04 19.60
C ILE A 132 0.18 5.97 20.30
N LYS A 133 -0.22 4.71 20.15
CA LYS A 133 0.49 3.55 20.67
C LYS A 133 1.56 3.06 19.69
N THR A 134 1.18 2.95 18.41
CA THR A 134 2.08 2.44 17.37
C THR A 134 1.82 3.16 16.05
N VAL A 135 2.89 3.46 15.32
CA VAL A 135 2.82 3.91 13.92
C VAL A 135 3.36 2.81 13.02
N PHE A 136 2.50 2.25 12.18
CA PHE A 136 2.86 1.18 11.24
C PHE A 136 3.32 1.76 9.90
N HIS A 137 4.54 2.26 9.88
CA HIS A 137 5.19 2.76 8.67
C HIS A 137 6.55 2.07 8.52
N PRO A 138 6.77 1.23 7.48
CA PRO A 138 7.96 0.38 7.39
C PRO A 138 9.30 1.13 7.39
N ALA A 139 9.29 2.39 6.96
CA ALA A 139 10.49 3.23 6.96
C ALA A 139 10.87 3.81 8.34
N LEU A 140 10.06 3.62 9.38
CA LEU A 140 10.40 4.00 10.75
C LEU A 140 11.26 2.91 11.39
N GLU A 141 12.29 3.30 12.13
CA GLU A 141 13.20 2.37 12.80
C GLU A 141 12.51 1.49 13.85
N GLN A 142 11.42 1.99 14.42
CA GLN A 142 10.59 1.26 15.40
C GLN A 142 9.69 0.20 14.76
N HIS A 143 9.53 0.23 13.43
CA HIS A 143 8.74 -0.80 12.76
C HIS A 143 9.45 -2.16 12.88
N PRO A 144 8.77 -3.22 13.35
CA PRO A 144 9.41 -4.51 13.60
C PRO A 144 10.13 -5.11 12.40
N ASP A 145 9.62 -4.84 11.18
CA ASP A 145 10.23 -5.33 9.94
C ASP A 145 11.06 -4.26 9.22
N HIS A 146 11.50 -3.20 9.93
CA HIS A 146 12.30 -2.12 9.32
C HIS A 146 13.52 -2.65 8.58
N GLU A 147 14.23 -3.61 9.16
CA GLU A 147 15.44 -4.18 8.55
C GLU A 147 15.12 -4.98 7.27
N LEU A 148 13.97 -5.67 7.20
CA LEU A 148 13.52 -6.33 5.98
C LEU A 148 13.15 -5.32 4.91
N TRP A 149 12.41 -4.27 5.28
CA TRP A 149 12.08 -3.18 4.37
C TRP A 149 13.34 -2.49 3.83
N LYS A 150 14.28 -2.14 4.69
CA LYS A 150 15.55 -1.49 4.33
C LYS A 150 16.42 -2.36 3.42
N ARG A 151 16.37 -3.69 3.61
CA ARG A 151 17.09 -4.64 2.78
C ARG A 151 16.54 -4.74 1.36
N ASP A 152 15.20 -4.75 1.23
CA ASP A 152 14.52 -5.16 0.00
C ASP A 152 13.88 -3.99 -0.77
N PHE A 153 13.49 -2.91 -0.09
CA PHE A 153 12.79 -1.79 -0.70
C PHE A 153 13.69 -0.56 -0.87
N LYS A 154 13.45 0.20 -1.95
CA LYS A 154 14.16 1.47 -2.24
C LYS A 154 13.46 2.70 -1.67
N GLY A 155 12.31 2.52 -1.05
CA GLY A 155 11.48 3.59 -0.48
C GLY A 155 10.17 3.05 0.08
N ALA A 156 9.35 3.95 0.60
CA ALA A 156 8.03 3.68 1.11
C ALA A 156 6.99 4.51 0.35
N SER A 157 5.73 4.09 0.37
CA SER A 157 4.65 4.84 -0.27
C SER A 157 3.96 5.82 0.69
N GLY A 158 2.85 6.40 0.26
CA GLY A 158 2.07 7.35 1.05
C GLY A 158 1.09 6.71 2.02
N LEU A 159 1.00 5.38 2.07
CA LEU A 159 0.02 4.64 2.85
C LEU A 159 0.68 4.01 4.07
N PHE A 160 0.13 4.29 5.25
CA PHE A 160 0.55 3.73 6.53
C PHE A 160 -0.63 3.72 7.51
N ALA A 161 -0.42 3.23 8.72
CA ALA A 161 -1.48 3.20 9.71
C ALA A 161 -0.98 3.54 11.12
N ILE A 162 -1.91 3.84 12.01
CA ILE A 162 -1.67 4.11 13.42
C ILE A 162 -2.61 3.31 14.29
N GLU A 163 -2.12 2.89 15.43
CA GLU A 163 -2.88 2.30 16.52
C GLU A 163 -2.92 3.28 17.69
N PHE A 164 -4.09 3.49 18.24
CA PHE A 164 -4.27 4.31 19.44
C PHE A 164 -4.11 3.44 20.69
N HIS A 165 -3.79 4.07 21.82
CA HIS A 165 -3.82 3.39 23.10
C HIS A 165 -5.24 2.91 23.44
N ASP A 166 -5.34 1.83 24.22
CA ASP A 166 -6.61 1.14 24.54
C ASP A 166 -7.59 2.03 25.31
N ASN A 167 -7.14 3.13 25.91
CA ASN A 167 -7.97 4.13 26.57
C ASN A 167 -8.55 5.21 25.64
N VAL A 168 -8.25 5.14 24.34
CA VAL A 168 -8.85 6.02 23.32
C VAL A 168 -10.04 5.28 22.70
N TYR A 169 -11.23 5.73 23.00
CA TYR A 169 -12.48 5.11 22.53
C TYR A 169 -12.70 5.35 21.03
N GLU A 170 -13.44 4.47 20.40
CA GLU A 170 -13.73 4.51 18.95
C GLU A 170 -14.40 5.83 18.55
N GLU A 171 -15.35 6.32 19.35
CA GLU A 171 -16.03 7.60 19.13
C GLU A 171 -15.06 8.79 19.09
N ALA A 172 -13.98 8.74 19.87
CA ALA A 172 -12.97 9.78 19.85
C ALA A 172 -12.17 9.80 18.54
N ILE A 173 -11.97 8.62 17.94
CA ILE A 173 -11.28 8.48 16.64
C ILE A 173 -12.18 8.98 15.52
N ASP A 174 -13.47 8.68 15.58
CA ASP A 174 -14.45 9.21 14.62
C ASP A 174 -14.51 10.75 14.68
N ILE A 175 -14.52 11.32 15.90
CA ILE A 175 -14.43 12.77 16.08
C ILE A 175 -13.15 13.34 15.47
N ILE A 176 -12.01 12.68 15.64
CA ILE A 176 -10.74 13.10 15.03
C ILE A 176 -10.86 13.06 13.50
N ALA A 177 -11.39 11.98 12.93
CA ALA A 177 -11.55 11.81 11.50
C ALA A 177 -12.50 12.88 10.91
N ASP A 178 -13.64 13.12 11.53
CA ASP A 178 -14.66 14.10 11.11
C ASP A 178 -14.17 15.55 11.17
N ASN A 179 -13.23 15.85 12.07
CA ASN A 179 -12.68 17.20 12.22
C ASN A 179 -11.40 17.43 11.39
N CYS A 180 -10.90 16.43 10.65
CA CYS A 180 -9.77 16.60 9.75
C CYS A 180 -10.15 17.46 8.55
N LYS A 181 -9.49 18.62 8.40
CA LYS A 181 -9.77 19.56 7.29
C LYS A 181 -9.10 19.19 5.98
N ILE A 182 -8.00 18.45 6.04
CA ILE A 182 -7.17 18.09 4.88
C ILE A 182 -7.44 16.66 4.43
N PHE A 183 -7.65 15.77 5.39
CA PHE A 183 -7.92 14.36 5.12
C PHE A 183 -9.42 14.14 5.01
N GLY A 184 -9.87 13.64 3.86
CA GLY A 184 -11.23 13.17 3.69
C GLY A 184 -11.41 11.74 4.22
N ILE A 185 -12.64 11.35 4.57
CA ILE A 185 -12.95 9.97 4.94
C ILE A 185 -13.09 9.14 3.65
N GLY A 186 -12.32 8.05 3.56
CA GLY A 186 -12.38 7.17 2.39
C GLY A 186 -11.43 5.98 2.48
N SER A 187 -11.82 4.88 1.82
CA SER A 187 -11.10 3.60 1.90
C SER A 187 -10.04 3.39 0.82
N SER A 188 -10.07 4.17 -0.27
CA SER A 188 -9.09 4.06 -1.36
C SER A 188 -7.78 4.76 -1.02
N TRP A 189 -6.79 4.70 -1.93
CA TRP A 189 -5.49 5.32 -1.79
C TRP A 189 -4.79 5.46 -3.15
N GLY A 190 -3.66 6.15 -3.18
CA GLY A 190 -2.85 6.33 -4.39
C GLY A 190 -3.37 7.38 -5.37
N GLY A 191 -4.52 8.00 -5.10
CA GLY A 191 -5.10 9.10 -5.87
C GLY A 191 -4.57 10.46 -5.44
N TYR A 192 -5.28 11.52 -5.78
CA TYR A 192 -4.88 12.91 -5.52
C TYR A 192 -5.35 13.46 -4.15
N SER A 193 -6.15 12.71 -3.40
CA SER A 193 -6.67 13.13 -2.10
C SER A 193 -5.95 12.43 -0.96
N SER A 194 -5.70 13.16 0.13
CA SER A 194 -5.33 12.56 1.41
C SER A 194 -6.58 12.01 2.08
N LEU A 195 -6.52 10.76 2.55
CA LEU A 195 -7.68 10.05 3.08
C LEU A 195 -7.37 9.41 4.44
N LEU A 196 -8.42 9.26 5.24
CA LEU A 196 -8.44 8.50 6.48
C LEU A 196 -9.51 7.41 6.40
N SER A 197 -9.25 6.28 7.04
CA SER A 197 -10.23 5.20 7.20
C SER A 197 -10.06 4.56 8.58
N THR A 198 -11.10 4.59 9.39
CA THR A 198 -11.20 3.82 10.63
C THR A 198 -11.36 2.35 10.30
N MET A 199 -10.77 1.45 11.08
CA MET A 199 -10.76 0.02 10.78
C MET A 199 -10.65 -0.80 12.06
N ASN A 200 -11.38 -1.90 12.10
CA ASN A 200 -11.19 -2.94 13.09
C ASN A 200 -10.37 -4.10 12.47
N VAL A 201 -9.12 -4.23 12.89
CA VAL A 201 -8.21 -5.24 12.34
C VAL A 201 -8.36 -6.58 13.06
N SER A 202 -8.79 -6.57 14.32
CA SER A 202 -8.87 -7.76 15.17
C SER A 202 -9.90 -8.78 14.67
N GLU A 203 -11.00 -8.34 14.08
CA GLU A 203 -12.07 -9.19 13.58
C GLU A 203 -11.69 -10.01 12.35
N ASN A 204 -10.70 -9.54 11.59
CA ASN A 204 -10.32 -10.14 10.30
C ASN A 204 -9.03 -10.98 10.37
N ARG A 205 -8.44 -11.18 11.55
CA ARG A 205 -7.19 -11.91 11.69
C ARG A 205 -7.31 -13.09 12.64
N ASN A 206 -7.28 -14.30 12.06
CA ASN A 206 -7.34 -15.56 12.81
C ASN A 206 -5.96 -16.10 13.25
N LEU A 207 -4.88 -15.45 12.84
CA LEU A 207 -3.53 -15.90 13.18
C LEU A 207 -3.00 -15.13 14.40
N LYS A 208 -2.46 -15.87 15.38
CA LYS A 208 -1.68 -15.30 16.49
C LYS A 208 -0.36 -14.77 15.93
N SER A 209 -0.34 -13.55 15.45
CA SER A 209 0.88 -12.85 15.11
C SER A 209 1.14 -11.77 16.15
N SER A 210 2.40 -11.41 16.35
CA SER A 210 2.83 -10.29 17.21
C SER A 210 2.32 -8.93 16.71
N TYR A 211 1.69 -8.92 15.57
CA TYR A 211 1.19 -7.75 14.83
C TYR A 211 -0.33 -7.58 14.87
N VAL A 212 -1.03 -8.27 15.73
CA VAL A 212 -2.46 -8.01 15.88
C VAL A 212 -2.61 -6.77 16.76
N PRO A 213 -3.02 -5.60 16.21
CA PRO A 213 -3.33 -4.45 17.01
C PRO A 213 -4.43 -4.79 18.00
N THR A 214 -4.28 -4.36 19.24
CA THR A 214 -5.28 -4.57 20.31
C THR A 214 -6.15 -3.34 20.51
N GLY A 215 -5.72 -2.19 19.99
CA GLY A 215 -6.41 -0.91 20.07
C GLY A 215 -7.15 -0.55 18.80
N ASN A 216 -7.81 0.59 18.85
CA ASN A 216 -8.47 1.20 17.70
C ASN A 216 -7.44 1.66 16.66
N TYR A 217 -7.80 1.55 15.40
CA TYR A 217 -6.88 1.64 14.29
C TYR A 217 -7.35 2.63 13.24
N LEU A 218 -6.43 3.43 12.72
CA LEU A 218 -6.69 4.37 11.65
C LEU A 218 -5.65 4.19 10.54
N ARG A 219 -6.13 3.91 9.33
CA ARG A 219 -5.28 3.92 8.14
C ARG A 219 -5.25 5.32 7.54
N THR A 220 -4.08 5.82 7.25
CA THR A 220 -3.88 7.12 6.62
C THR A 220 -3.25 6.98 5.25
N VAL A 221 -3.69 7.83 4.35
CA VAL A 221 -3.11 8.00 3.02
C VAL A 221 -2.66 9.43 2.88
N SER A 222 -1.35 9.66 2.80
CA SER A 222 -0.84 10.99 2.55
C SER A 222 -0.64 11.23 1.06
N TYR A 223 -1.15 12.36 0.58
CA TYR A 223 -0.91 12.85 -0.77
C TYR A 223 -0.12 14.16 -0.79
N THR A 224 0.03 14.78 -1.96
CA THR A 224 0.92 15.92 -2.19
C THR A 224 0.49 17.25 -1.55
N HIS A 225 -0.68 17.34 -0.92
CA HIS A 225 -1.33 18.61 -0.54
C HIS A 225 -0.96 19.23 0.81
N LEU A 226 0.01 18.69 1.55
CA LEU A 226 0.35 19.26 2.88
C LEU A 226 0.78 20.74 2.86
N ARG A 227 1.12 21.30 1.69
CA ARG A 227 1.52 22.71 1.57
C ARG A 227 0.49 23.64 0.95
N ALA A 228 -0.65 23.16 0.49
CA ALA A 228 -1.64 24.04 -0.17
C ALA A 228 -2.30 25.03 0.80
N HIS A 229 -2.16 24.87 2.11
CA HIS A 229 -2.73 25.76 3.12
C HIS A 229 -1.78 26.82 3.68
N GLU A 230 -0.47 26.72 3.43
CA GLU A 230 0.49 27.76 3.85
C GLU A 230 0.36 29.05 3.03
N THR A 231 -0.39 29.04 1.93
CA THR A 231 -0.57 30.21 1.06
C THR A 231 -1.95 30.88 1.19
N ARG A 232 -2.73 30.52 2.22
CA ARG A 232 -4.00 31.17 2.55
C ARG A 232 -3.92 31.79 3.94
N THR A 233 -3.03 32.74 4.10
CA THR A 233 -3.11 33.81 5.10
C THR A 233 -3.57 35.09 4.43
#